data_9e5e424b1f2ffa7c6f966138fa801cef
#
_entry.id   9e5e424b1f2ffa7c6f966138fa801cef
#
_cell.length_a   1.000
_cell.length_b   1.000
_cell.length_c   1.000
_cell.angle_alpha   90.00
_cell.angle_beta   90.00
_cell.angle_gamma   90.00
#
_symmetry.space_group_name_H-M   'P 1'
#
loop_
_entity.id
_entity.type
_entity.pdbx_description
1 polymer ?
#
loop_
_entity_poly.entity_id
_entity_poly.type
_entity_poly.pdbx_seq_one_letter_code
_entity_poly.pdbx_strand_id
1 'polypeptide(L)'
;AHVLEPDWSKIHITDTENKSFSLYIGQKLQSGDIVPEDTIHHASMSKATGYSPFNYDFFREDAVEKGCTVVGMDSFTHGWSREGGVLDSVSKINEDLAKNNRKPNKFAAWNDPDVIAARNLIFDLIRDNRVHVISTLRIKDDYVILAEDGKNVVKNVGLKQIQQEGLKYEYDLLLRVIRPADAEADTPARVEVLKSRYSLFHKGEEYDIDKSMLKALAEYLDKGTSREELDVIMKAELIEGLKEQIGNDTSKKLYTVLKNTYPDRKLDTLTLAELRGLNAKFIEVVQ
;
A
#
# COMPACT_ATOMS: atom_id res chain seq x y z
N ALA A 1 -13.60 4.00 -4.43
CA ALA A 1 -12.89 3.85 -5.71
C ALA A 1 -13.45 4.84 -6.75
N HIS A 2 -14.71 4.72 -7.15
CA HIS A 2 -15.30 5.51 -8.25
C HIS A 2 -15.28 7.05 -8.05
N VAL A 3 -15.20 7.52 -6.82
CA VAL A 3 -15.04 8.98 -6.57
C VAL A 3 -13.61 9.44 -6.86
N LEU A 4 -12.61 8.56 -6.71
CA LEU A 4 -11.21 8.86 -7.06
C LEU A 4 -10.94 8.68 -8.56
N GLU A 5 -11.68 7.79 -9.21
CA GLU A 5 -11.58 7.53 -10.64
C GLU A 5 -13.00 7.35 -11.22
N PRO A 6 -13.51 8.37 -11.92
CA PRO A 6 -14.86 8.31 -12.50
C PRO A 6 -15.03 7.32 -13.64
N ASP A 7 -13.92 6.91 -14.26
CA ASP A 7 -13.93 5.90 -15.33
C ASP A 7 -13.85 4.49 -14.72
N TRP A 8 -14.95 3.76 -14.77
CA TRP A 8 -15.02 2.39 -14.25
C TRP A 8 -14.00 1.43 -14.87
N SER A 9 -13.60 1.67 -16.12
CA SER A 9 -12.59 0.84 -16.81
C SER A 9 -11.19 0.97 -16.22
N LYS A 10 -10.96 1.98 -15.39
CA LYS A 10 -9.69 2.22 -14.70
C LYS A 10 -9.71 1.81 -13.23
N ILE A 11 -10.73 1.07 -12.83
CA ILE A 11 -10.88 0.53 -11.47
C ILE A 11 -10.73 -0.98 -11.50
N HIS A 12 -9.87 -1.51 -10.62
CA HIS A 12 -9.74 -2.94 -10.38
C HIS A 12 -10.09 -3.28 -8.93
N ILE A 13 -10.86 -4.35 -8.72
CA ILE A 13 -11.19 -4.88 -7.39
C ILE A 13 -10.71 -6.33 -7.26
N THR A 14 -9.83 -6.57 -6.30
CA THR A 14 -9.45 -7.92 -5.88
C THR A 14 -10.31 -8.33 -4.69
N ASP A 15 -11.25 -9.23 -4.94
CA ASP A 15 -12.22 -9.72 -3.94
C ASP A 15 -11.78 -11.06 -3.35
N THR A 16 -11.65 -11.12 -2.05
CA THR A 16 -11.31 -12.33 -1.28
C THR A 16 -12.44 -12.76 -0.36
N GLU A 17 -13.59 -12.07 -0.39
CA GLU A 17 -14.75 -12.30 0.46
C GLU A 17 -15.83 -13.09 -0.28
N ASN A 18 -15.41 -14.22 -0.90
CA ASN A 18 -16.31 -15.18 -1.55
C ASN A 18 -17.19 -14.58 -2.65
N LYS A 19 -16.59 -13.77 -3.53
CA LYS A 19 -17.26 -13.08 -4.64
C LYS A 19 -18.30 -12.03 -4.20
N SER A 20 -18.11 -11.43 -3.03
CA SER A 20 -19.01 -10.41 -2.49
C SER A 20 -19.15 -9.22 -3.42
N PHE A 21 -18.05 -8.86 -4.13
CA PHE A 21 -18.07 -7.77 -5.10
C PHE A 21 -19.07 -8.01 -6.25
N SER A 22 -19.26 -9.26 -6.68
CA SER A 22 -20.22 -9.61 -7.74
C SER A 22 -21.66 -9.22 -7.41
N LEU A 23 -21.99 -9.07 -6.12
CA LEU A 23 -23.32 -8.64 -5.67
C LEU A 23 -23.60 -7.16 -5.98
N TYR A 24 -22.56 -6.37 -6.21
CA TYR A 24 -22.69 -4.95 -6.51
C TYR A 24 -22.78 -4.65 -8.00
N ILE A 25 -22.39 -5.59 -8.87
CA ILE A 25 -22.44 -5.43 -10.32
C ILE A 25 -23.91 -5.27 -10.74
N GLY A 26 -24.19 -4.24 -11.55
CA GLY A 26 -25.53 -3.86 -11.98
C GLY A 26 -26.38 -3.17 -10.90
N GLN A 27 -25.87 -3.04 -9.67
CA GLN A 27 -26.59 -2.38 -8.57
C GLN A 27 -26.33 -0.88 -8.53
N LYS A 28 -27.35 -0.14 -8.08
CA LYS A 28 -27.23 1.29 -7.80
C LYS A 28 -26.63 1.49 -6.42
N LEU A 29 -25.50 2.16 -6.34
CA LEU A 29 -24.84 2.53 -5.09
C LEU A 29 -25.57 3.67 -4.37
N GLN A 30 -25.28 3.87 -3.09
CA GLN A 30 -25.79 5.02 -2.32
C GLN A 30 -25.41 6.37 -2.95
N SER A 31 -24.29 6.46 -3.66
CA SER A 31 -23.89 7.62 -4.45
C SER A 31 -24.83 7.93 -5.62
N GLY A 32 -25.69 6.99 -6.00
CA GLY A 32 -26.57 7.06 -7.17
C GLY A 32 -25.97 6.46 -8.44
N ASP A 33 -24.68 6.11 -8.43
CA ASP A 33 -23.98 5.50 -9.55
C ASP A 33 -24.34 4.01 -9.67
N ILE A 34 -24.34 3.48 -10.90
CA ILE A 34 -24.56 2.05 -11.16
C ILE A 34 -23.21 1.41 -11.48
N VAL A 35 -22.90 0.31 -10.81
CA VAL A 35 -21.67 -0.46 -11.10
C VAL A 35 -21.89 -1.19 -12.43
N PRO A 36 -21.09 -0.92 -13.47
CA PRO A 36 -21.28 -1.53 -14.79
C PRO A 36 -20.89 -3.01 -14.80
N GLU A 37 -21.59 -3.80 -15.63
CA GLU A 37 -21.36 -5.26 -15.70
C GLU A 37 -20.05 -5.60 -16.43
N ASP A 38 -19.72 -4.87 -17.49
CA ASP A 38 -18.65 -5.28 -18.43
C ASP A 38 -17.42 -4.34 -18.42
N THR A 39 -17.40 -3.31 -17.60
CA THR A 39 -16.37 -2.27 -17.68
C THR A 39 -15.38 -2.33 -16.53
N ILE A 40 -15.86 -2.58 -15.32
CA ILE A 40 -14.99 -2.66 -14.15
C ILE A 40 -14.18 -3.95 -14.15
N HIS A 41 -12.88 -3.84 -13.90
CA HIS A 41 -12.02 -5.00 -13.75
C HIS A 41 -12.18 -5.59 -12.34
N HIS A 42 -12.34 -6.91 -12.23
CA HIS A 42 -12.34 -7.58 -10.95
C HIS A 42 -11.75 -8.99 -11.03
N ALA A 43 -11.15 -9.41 -9.93
CA ALA A 43 -10.64 -10.76 -9.73
C ALA A 43 -11.12 -11.29 -8.38
N SER A 44 -11.44 -12.58 -8.33
CA SER A 44 -11.84 -13.23 -7.09
C SER A 44 -10.81 -14.27 -6.68
N MET A 45 -10.34 -14.18 -5.43
CA MET A 45 -9.50 -15.18 -4.81
C MET A 45 -10.35 -16.06 -3.89
N SER A 46 -9.98 -17.32 -3.79
CA SER A 46 -10.69 -18.31 -2.99
C SER A 46 -9.71 -19.22 -2.24
N LYS A 47 -10.23 -20.05 -1.36
CA LYS A 47 -9.43 -21.10 -0.70
C LYS A 47 -8.70 -22.00 -1.71
N ALA A 48 -9.31 -22.27 -2.88
CA ALA A 48 -8.70 -23.13 -3.90
C ALA A 48 -7.52 -22.46 -4.61
N THR A 49 -7.57 -21.13 -4.82
CA THR A 49 -6.48 -20.36 -5.42
C THR A 49 -5.45 -19.90 -4.40
N GLY A 50 -5.81 -19.90 -3.11
CA GLY A 50 -5.02 -19.33 -2.02
C GLY A 50 -5.05 -17.81 -1.99
N TYR A 51 -4.68 -17.27 -0.84
CA TYR A 51 -4.67 -15.82 -0.57
C TYR A 51 -3.24 -15.29 -0.44
N SER A 52 -2.32 -15.84 -1.24
CA SER A 52 -0.91 -15.44 -1.18
C SER A 52 -0.74 -13.95 -1.55
N PRO A 53 0.16 -13.21 -0.88
CA PRO A 53 0.55 -11.85 -1.31
C PRO A 53 0.97 -11.77 -2.78
N PHE A 54 1.58 -12.84 -3.33
CA PHE A 54 1.94 -12.92 -4.75
C PHE A 54 0.72 -12.90 -5.68
N ASN A 55 -0.44 -13.43 -5.26
CA ASN A 55 -1.67 -13.35 -6.05
C ASN A 55 -2.23 -11.93 -6.06
N TYR A 56 -2.16 -11.20 -4.93
CA TYR A 56 -2.53 -9.78 -4.91
C TYR A 56 -1.63 -8.96 -5.84
N ASP A 57 -0.34 -9.27 -5.84
CA ASP A 57 0.63 -8.60 -6.72
C ASP A 57 0.35 -8.88 -8.19
N PHE A 58 0.08 -10.13 -8.54
CA PHE A 58 -0.29 -10.52 -9.90
C PHE A 58 -1.51 -9.72 -10.40
N PHE A 59 -2.57 -9.61 -9.59
CA PHE A 59 -3.76 -8.85 -9.98
C PHE A 59 -3.53 -7.34 -10.00
N ARG A 60 -2.66 -6.82 -9.15
CA ARG A 60 -2.27 -5.42 -9.19
C ARG A 60 -1.47 -5.09 -10.46
N GLU A 61 -0.49 -5.92 -10.82
CA GLU A 61 0.27 -5.74 -12.07
C GLU A 61 -0.64 -5.84 -13.30
N ASP A 62 -1.52 -6.83 -13.37
CA ASP A 62 -2.54 -6.94 -14.43
C ASP A 62 -3.43 -5.68 -14.52
N ALA A 63 -3.82 -5.12 -13.36
CA ALA A 63 -4.57 -3.88 -13.31
C ALA A 63 -3.77 -2.69 -13.87
N VAL A 64 -2.49 -2.56 -13.49
CA VAL A 64 -1.61 -1.51 -13.99
C VAL A 64 -1.39 -1.63 -15.50
N GLU A 65 -1.18 -2.86 -16.02
CA GLU A 65 -1.04 -3.12 -17.46
C GLU A 65 -2.31 -2.76 -18.24
N LYS A 66 -3.49 -2.92 -17.63
CA LYS A 66 -4.79 -2.50 -18.19
C LYS A 66 -5.07 -0.99 -18.07
N GLY A 67 -4.15 -0.23 -17.48
CA GLY A 67 -4.29 1.21 -17.31
C GLY A 67 -5.20 1.62 -16.15
N CYS A 68 -5.46 0.71 -15.18
CA CYS A 68 -6.19 1.07 -13.96
C CYS A 68 -5.39 2.08 -13.13
N THR A 69 -6.10 3.03 -12.54
CA THR A 69 -5.55 4.06 -11.65
C THR A 69 -5.96 3.85 -10.19
N VAL A 70 -6.97 2.99 -9.96
CA VAL A 70 -7.43 2.62 -8.62
C VAL A 70 -7.50 1.10 -8.49
N VAL A 71 -6.88 0.56 -7.43
CA VAL A 71 -6.93 -0.86 -7.08
C VAL A 71 -7.53 -1.02 -5.69
N GLY A 72 -8.63 -1.76 -5.61
CA GLY A 72 -9.28 -2.16 -4.36
C GLY A 72 -8.89 -3.59 -3.97
N MET A 73 -8.64 -3.82 -2.68
CA MET A 73 -8.34 -5.14 -2.11
C MET A 73 -9.28 -5.43 -0.93
N ASP A 74 -10.26 -6.31 -1.13
CA ASP A 74 -11.25 -6.68 -0.10
C ASP A 74 -11.29 -8.21 0.11
N SER A 75 -10.70 -8.71 1.18
CA SER A 75 -9.98 -8.09 2.28
C SER A 75 -8.47 -8.37 2.17
N PHE A 76 -7.64 -7.37 2.40
CA PHE A 76 -6.18 -7.53 2.40
C PHE A 76 -5.67 -8.32 3.63
N THR A 77 -6.48 -8.48 4.66
CA THR A 77 -6.21 -9.35 5.82
C THR A 77 -5.93 -10.80 5.41
N HIS A 78 -6.56 -11.29 4.35
CA HIS A 78 -6.42 -12.67 3.92
C HIS A 78 -5.01 -12.99 3.44
N GLY A 79 -4.32 -12.06 2.80
CA GLY A 79 -2.91 -12.20 2.43
C GLY A 79 -1.95 -12.43 3.62
N TRP A 80 -2.39 -12.06 4.81
CA TRP A 80 -1.68 -12.32 6.05
C TRP A 80 -2.08 -13.63 6.72
N SER A 81 -3.39 -13.85 6.93
CA SER A 81 -3.91 -14.81 7.92
C SER A 81 -4.70 -15.99 7.36
N ARG A 82 -4.96 -16.07 6.05
CA ARG A 82 -5.69 -17.17 5.42
C ARG A 82 -4.78 -18.15 4.70
N GLU A 83 -5.39 -19.19 4.11
CA GLU A 83 -4.70 -20.24 3.35
C GLU A 83 -3.86 -19.64 2.21
N GLY A 84 -2.58 -19.96 2.17
CA GLY A 84 -1.60 -19.37 1.25
C GLY A 84 -1.07 -18.01 1.68
N GLY A 85 -1.63 -17.39 2.72
CA GLY A 85 -1.10 -16.17 3.33
C GLY A 85 0.17 -16.43 4.14
N VAL A 86 0.78 -15.36 4.64
CA VAL A 86 2.09 -15.43 5.34
C VAL A 86 2.06 -16.35 6.55
N LEU A 87 1.03 -16.27 7.41
CA LEU A 87 0.95 -17.10 8.61
C LEU A 87 0.76 -18.60 8.28
N ASP A 88 0.02 -18.91 7.22
CA ASP A 88 -0.15 -20.26 6.74
C ASP A 88 1.16 -20.85 6.22
N SER A 89 1.95 -20.07 5.48
CA SER A 89 3.28 -20.48 5.00
C SER A 89 4.22 -20.79 6.16
N VAL A 90 4.25 -19.93 7.18
CA VAL A 90 5.02 -20.16 8.41
C VAL A 90 4.57 -21.45 9.12
N SER A 91 3.26 -21.70 9.21
CA SER A 91 2.69 -22.92 9.81
C SER A 91 3.13 -24.17 9.06
N LYS A 92 3.01 -24.18 7.73
CA LYS A 92 3.40 -25.30 6.87
C LYS A 92 4.88 -25.66 7.01
N ILE A 93 5.76 -24.67 7.03
CA ILE A 93 7.20 -24.90 7.25
C ILE A 93 7.43 -25.57 8.60
N ASN A 94 6.78 -25.11 9.67
CA ASN A 94 6.93 -25.73 10.99
C ASN A 94 6.35 -27.16 11.06
N GLU A 95 5.24 -27.44 10.37
CA GLU A 95 4.66 -28.77 10.24
C GLU A 95 5.60 -29.73 9.50
N ASP A 96 6.22 -29.28 8.42
CA ASP A 96 7.17 -30.08 7.65
C ASP A 96 8.46 -30.35 8.43
N LEU A 97 8.95 -29.41 9.23
CA LEU A 97 10.04 -29.63 10.17
C LEU A 97 9.67 -30.72 11.20
N ALA A 98 8.45 -30.65 11.74
CA ALA A 98 7.98 -31.64 12.72
C ALA A 98 7.83 -33.06 12.11
N LYS A 99 7.28 -33.18 10.89
CA LYS A 99 7.18 -34.44 10.15
C LYS A 99 8.56 -35.11 9.91
N ASN A 100 9.58 -34.29 9.72
CA ASN A 100 10.95 -34.75 9.50
C ASN A 100 11.74 -34.91 10.82
N ASN A 101 11.07 -35.09 11.96
CA ASN A 101 11.67 -35.23 13.30
C ASN A 101 12.61 -34.06 13.68
N ARG A 102 12.46 -32.91 13.09
CA ARG A 102 13.16 -31.69 13.48
C ARG A 102 12.26 -30.88 14.41
N LYS A 103 12.86 -30.28 15.44
CA LYS A 103 12.10 -29.39 16.33
C LYS A 103 11.57 -28.18 15.54
N PRO A 104 10.27 -27.84 15.66
CA PRO A 104 9.74 -26.58 15.10
C PRO A 104 10.60 -25.41 15.57
N ASN A 105 11.06 -24.62 14.63
CA ASN A 105 11.86 -23.43 14.92
C ASN A 105 11.15 -22.21 14.34
N LYS A 106 10.45 -21.47 15.21
CA LYS A 106 9.72 -20.28 14.80
C LYS A 106 10.61 -19.28 14.05
N PHE A 107 11.85 -19.10 14.48
CA PHE A 107 12.79 -18.20 13.81
C PHE A 107 13.18 -18.68 12.41
N ALA A 108 13.41 -19.99 12.23
CA ALA A 108 13.75 -20.54 10.93
C ALA A 108 12.61 -20.37 9.91
N ALA A 109 11.37 -20.63 10.31
CA ALA A 109 10.22 -20.45 9.44
C ALA A 109 10.02 -18.97 9.02
N TRP A 110 10.25 -18.01 9.92
CA TRP A 110 10.19 -16.59 9.60
C TRP A 110 11.36 -16.07 8.75
N ASN A 111 12.49 -16.79 8.77
CA ASN A 111 13.68 -16.49 7.95
C ASN A 111 13.70 -17.26 6.62
N ASP A 112 12.65 -18.02 6.32
CA ASP A 112 12.49 -18.64 5.01
C ASP A 112 12.41 -17.57 3.91
N PRO A 113 13.15 -17.72 2.80
CA PRO A 113 13.19 -16.71 1.73
C PRO A 113 11.82 -16.36 1.16
N ASP A 114 10.93 -17.34 0.98
CA ASP A 114 9.60 -17.12 0.42
C ASP A 114 8.69 -16.37 1.42
N VAL A 115 8.84 -16.66 2.72
CA VAL A 115 8.13 -15.92 3.79
C VAL A 115 8.61 -14.47 3.87
N ILE A 116 9.92 -14.25 3.76
CA ILE A 116 10.50 -12.90 3.73
C ILE A 116 9.99 -12.14 2.50
N ALA A 117 10.01 -12.76 1.32
CA ALA A 117 9.52 -12.16 0.09
C ALA A 117 8.03 -11.79 0.18
N ALA A 118 7.19 -12.72 0.67
CA ALA A 118 5.75 -12.47 0.87
C ALA A 118 5.49 -11.34 1.86
N ARG A 119 6.26 -11.24 2.94
CA ARG A 119 6.17 -10.15 3.94
C ARG A 119 6.55 -8.79 3.35
N ASN A 120 7.62 -8.73 2.60
CA ASN A 120 8.06 -7.49 1.94
C ASN A 120 7.02 -7.04 0.92
N LEU A 121 6.49 -7.97 0.16
CA LEU A 121 5.47 -7.70 -0.85
C LEU A 121 4.18 -7.10 -0.25
N ILE A 122 3.79 -7.46 0.98
CA ILE A 122 2.67 -6.82 1.69
C ILE A 122 2.88 -5.30 1.82
N PHE A 123 4.10 -4.86 2.12
CA PHE A 123 4.41 -3.43 2.19
C PHE A 123 4.45 -2.79 0.81
N ASP A 124 5.05 -3.47 -0.17
CA ASP A 124 5.21 -2.94 -1.53
C ASP A 124 3.85 -2.77 -2.23
N LEU A 125 2.89 -3.66 -1.96
CA LEU A 125 1.52 -3.54 -2.45
C LEU A 125 0.82 -2.24 -2.03
N ILE A 126 1.11 -1.74 -0.82
CA ILE A 126 0.52 -0.49 -0.31
C ILE A 126 1.33 0.75 -0.73
N ARG A 127 2.63 0.59 -0.96
CA ARG A 127 3.54 1.68 -1.34
C ARG A 127 3.54 1.96 -2.84
N ASP A 128 2.77 1.24 -3.63
CA ASP A 128 2.74 1.44 -5.08
C ASP A 128 2.18 2.83 -5.42
N ASN A 129 3.02 3.66 -6.01
CA ASN A 129 2.65 5.03 -6.38
C ASN A 129 2.10 5.15 -7.81
N ARG A 130 1.93 4.04 -8.52
CA ARG A 130 1.35 4.01 -9.87
C ARG A 130 -0.18 4.05 -9.82
N VAL A 131 -0.77 3.64 -8.69
CA VAL A 131 -2.22 3.53 -8.50
C VAL A 131 -2.62 4.00 -7.10
N HIS A 132 -3.86 4.42 -6.95
CA HIS A 132 -4.48 4.57 -5.64
C HIS A 132 -4.85 3.19 -5.09
N VAL A 133 -4.27 2.81 -3.96
CA VAL A 133 -4.58 1.52 -3.31
C VAL A 133 -5.60 1.75 -2.19
N ILE A 134 -6.73 1.07 -2.29
CA ILE A 134 -7.77 1.04 -1.25
C ILE A 134 -7.84 -0.39 -0.72
N SER A 135 -7.56 -0.60 0.57
CA SER A 135 -7.66 -1.93 1.15
C SER A 135 -8.53 -1.96 2.39
N THR A 136 -9.31 -3.02 2.55
CA THR A 136 -10.04 -3.28 3.79
C THR A 136 -9.24 -4.23 4.67
N LEU A 137 -9.24 -3.94 5.97
CA LEU A 137 -8.57 -4.76 6.98
C LEU A 137 -9.58 -5.15 8.06
N ARG A 138 -9.60 -6.43 8.40
CA ARG A 138 -10.34 -6.91 9.57
C ARG A 138 -9.62 -6.51 10.85
N ILE A 139 -10.38 -6.24 11.89
CA ILE A 139 -9.90 -5.86 13.21
C ILE A 139 -10.28 -6.92 14.24
N LYS A 140 -9.52 -6.97 15.33
CA LYS A 140 -9.80 -7.78 16.52
C LYS A 140 -9.46 -7.00 17.77
N ASP A 141 -9.97 -7.43 18.92
CA ASP A 141 -9.55 -6.90 20.21
C ASP A 141 -8.05 -7.10 20.42
N ASP A 142 -7.40 -6.07 20.94
CA ASP A 142 -6.00 -6.11 21.35
C ASP A 142 -5.90 -6.17 22.87
N TYR A 143 -5.08 -7.10 23.37
CA TYR A 143 -4.90 -7.33 24.79
C TYR A 143 -3.43 -7.23 25.16
N VAL A 144 -3.15 -6.58 26.28
CA VAL A 144 -1.82 -6.60 26.90
C VAL A 144 -1.87 -7.33 28.24
N ILE A 145 -0.80 -8.02 28.55
CA ILE A 145 -0.61 -8.66 29.85
C ILE A 145 0.25 -7.72 30.67
N LEU A 146 -0.32 -7.18 31.73
CA LEU A 146 0.36 -6.31 32.68
C LEU A 146 0.66 -7.10 33.96
N ALA A 147 1.84 -6.90 34.53
CA ALA A 147 2.17 -7.43 35.85
C ALA A 147 1.71 -6.40 36.90
N GLU A 148 0.58 -6.67 37.54
CA GLU A 148 0.05 -5.86 38.67
C GLU A 148 0.09 -6.70 39.93
N ASP A 149 0.74 -6.22 41.00
CA ASP A 149 0.87 -6.88 42.31
C ASP A 149 1.37 -8.36 42.21
N GLY A 150 2.31 -8.64 41.30
CA GLY A 150 2.86 -9.98 41.09
C GLY A 150 1.93 -10.94 40.38
N LYS A 151 0.80 -10.49 39.85
CA LYS A 151 -0.15 -11.27 39.03
C LYS A 151 -0.21 -10.73 37.60
N ASN A 152 -0.35 -11.64 36.63
CA ASN A 152 -0.60 -11.27 35.24
C ASN A 152 -2.07 -10.90 35.04
N VAL A 153 -2.32 -9.62 34.76
CA VAL A 153 -3.66 -9.10 34.43
C VAL A 153 -3.77 -8.87 32.94
N VAL A 154 -4.78 -9.46 32.30
CA VAL A 154 -5.08 -9.26 30.87
C VAL A 154 -5.97 -8.02 30.75
N LYS A 155 -5.49 -6.99 30.06
CA LYS A 155 -6.22 -5.74 29.84
C LYS A 155 -6.47 -5.54 28.34
N ASN A 156 -7.74 -5.28 27.97
CA ASN A 156 -8.07 -4.85 26.62
C ASN A 156 -7.56 -3.42 26.42
N VAL A 157 -6.78 -3.19 25.36
CA VAL A 157 -6.20 -1.90 25.00
C VAL A 157 -6.78 -1.31 23.72
N GLY A 158 -7.88 -1.89 23.22
CA GLY A 158 -8.61 -1.41 22.06
C GLY A 158 -8.65 -2.43 20.92
N LEU A 159 -8.63 -1.94 19.68
CA LEU A 159 -8.74 -2.74 18.48
C LEU A 159 -7.42 -2.70 17.69
N LYS A 160 -7.05 -3.86 17.15
CA LYS A 160 -5.86 -4.02 16.30
C LYS A 160 -6.25 -4.64 14.97
N GLN A 161 -5.69 -4.14 13.89
CA GLN A 161 -5.86 -4.76 12.56
C GLN A 161 -5.19 -6.14 12.53
N ILE A 162 -5.82 -7.07 11.82
CA ILE A 162 -5.27 -8.42 11.57
C ILE A 162 -4.41 -8.33 10.31
N GLN A 163 -3.17 -7.89 10.49
CA GLN A 163 -2.19 -7.74 9.41
C GLN A 163 -0.78 -7.68 10.00
N GLN A 164 0.24 -7.67 9.15
CA GLN A 164 1.64 -7.50 9.55
C GLN A 164 1.80 -6.23 10.38
N GLU A 165 2.54 -6.34 11.48
CA GLU A 165 2.84 -5.20 12.32
C GLU A 165 3.63 -4.14 11.54
N GLY A 166 3.29 -2.89 11.75
CA GLY A 166 3.91 -1.77 11.03
C GLY A 166 3.18 -1.35 9.77
N LEU A 167 2.35 -2.20 9.14
CA LEU A 167 1.66 -1.86 7.89
C LEU A 167 0.82 -0.58 7.99
N LYS A 168 0.23 -0.29 9.15
CA LYS A 168 -0.53 0.95 9.40
C LYS A 168 0.27 2.24 9.11
N TYR A 169 1.60 2.17 9.18
CA TYR A 169 2.45 3.34 8.91
C TYR A 169 2.64 3.62 7.42
N GLU A 170 2.32 2.65 6.56
CA GLU A 170 2.47 2.81 5.11
C GLU A 170 1.28 3.52 4.47
N TYR A 171 0.08 3.37 5.04
CA TYR A 171 -1.11 4.09 4.53
C TYR A 171 -1.00 5.59 4.72
N ASP A 172 -1.44 6.36 3.74
CA ASP A 172 -1.58 7.81 3.84
C ASP A 172 -2.80 8.21 4.67
N LEU A 173 -3.88 7.47 4.51
CA LEU A 173 -5.12 7.63 5.26
C LEU A 173 -5.55 6.27 5.82
N LEU A 174 -5.72 6.17 7.14
CA LEU A 174 -6.25 4.98 7.82
C LEU A 174 -7.52 5.35 8.57
N LEU A 175 -8.61 4.72 8.17
CA LEU A 175 -9.94 4.95 8.70
C LEU A 175 -10.45 3.72 9.44
N ARG A 176 -11.10 3.92 10.57
CA ARG A 176 -11.89 2.88 11.24
C ARG A 176 -13.36 3.08 10.92
N VAL A 177 -13.96 2.11 10.22
CA VAL A 177 -15.40 2.14 9.96
C VAL A 177 -16.16 1.82 11.23
N ILE A 178 -17.08 2.69 11.60
CA ILE A 178 -17.97 2.57 12.76
C ILE A 178 -19.39 2.46 12.23
N ARG A 179 -20.08 1.38 12.59
CA ARG A 179 -21.51 1.22 12.29
C ARG A 179 -22.23 0.91 13.61
N PRO A 180 -23.16 1.75 14.03
CA PRO A 180 -23.99 1.44 15.20
C PRO A 180 -24.74 0.11 15.01
N ALA A 181 -24.94 -0.65 16.10
CA ALA A 181 -25.60 -1.96 16.04
C ALA A 181 -27.07 -1.86 15.59
N ASP A 182 -27.68 -0.73 15.83
CA ASP A 182 -29.07 -0.36 15.51
C ASP A 182 -29.20 0.45 14.20
N ALA A 183 -28.11 0.58 13.44
CA ALA A 183 -28.12 1.35 12.21
C ALA A 183 -29.02 0.66 11.15
N GLU A 184 -29.95 1.43 10.59
CA GLU A 184 -30.75 0.99 9.45
C GLU A 184 -29.90 0.81 8.19
N ALA A 185 -30.40 0.09 7.21
CA ALA A 185 -29.63 -0.25 6.00
C ALA A 185 -29.10 0.99 5.26
N ASP A 186 -29.86 2.08 5.28
CA ASP A 186 -29.56 3.34 4.58
C ASP A 186 -28.74 4.34 5.42
N THR A 187 -28.43 3.99 6.68
CA THR A 187 -27.60 4.86 7.54
C THR A 187 -26.19 4.91 6.97
N PRO A 188 -25.64 6.09 6.65
CA PRO A 188 -24.25 6.21 6.22
C PRO A 188 -23.30 5.63 7.26
N ALA A 189 -22.29 4.92 6.79
CA ALA A 189 -21.25 4.47 7.69
C ALA A 189 -20.43 5.68 8.17
N ARG A 190 -20.08 5.70 9.45
CA ARG A 190 -19.16 6.69 10.02
C ARG A 190 -17.75 6.14 10.02
N VAL A 191 -16.78 7.01 9.92
CA VAL A 191 -15.37 6.66 10.06
C VAL A 191 -14.70 7.55 11.08
N GLU A 192 -13.81 6.93 11.86
CA GLU A 192 -12.83 7.63 12.68
C GLU A 192 -11.48 7.62 11.96
N VAL A 193 -10.83 8.76 11.93
CA VAL A 193 -9.48 8.91 11.38
C VAL A 193 -8.45 8.40 12.37
N LEU A 194 -7.87 7.24 12.13
CA LEU A 194 -6.79 6.67 12.95
C LEU A 194 -5.42 7.26 12.60
N LYS A 195 -5.22 7.59 11.32
CA LYS A 195 -4.01 8.21 10.79
C LYS A 195 -4.36 9.00 9.52
N SER A 196 -3.73 10.15 9.36
CA SER A 196 -3.76 10.89 8.10
C SER A 196 -2.41 11.59 7.88
N ARG A 197 -1.95 11.57 6.61
CA ARG A 197 -0.90 12.44 6.09
C ARG A 197 -1.49 13.67 5.39
N TYR A 198 -2.81 13.67 5.19
CA TYR A 198 -3.52 14.77 4.53
C TYR A 198 -3.96 15.81 5.55
N SER A 199 -3.77 17.08 5.24
CA SER A 199 -4.24 18.19 6.10
C SER A 199 -5.77 18.31 6.15
N LEU A 200 -6.47 17.61 5.24
CA LEU A 200 -7.92 17.58 5.17
C LEU A 200 -8.58 16.81 6.34
N PHE A 201 -7.89 15.80 6.89
CA PHE A 201 -8.43 14.93 7.92
C PHE A 201 -7.52 14.89 9.14
N HIS A 202 -8.09 15.08 10.33
CA HIS A 202 -7.32 15.08 11.57
C HIS A 202 -7.57 13.81 12.38
N LYS A 203 -6.49 13.25 12.93
CA LYS A 203 -6.55 12.04 13.75
C LYS A 203 -7.51 12.22 14.93
N GLY A 204 -8.41 11.24 15.11
CA GLY A 204 -9.41 11.20 16.17
C GLY A 204 -10.73 11.87 15.82
N GLU A 205 -10.82 12.54 14.67
CA GLU A 205 -12.09 13.07 14.17
C GLU A 205 -12.92 11.98 13.49
N GLU A 206 -14.24 12.15 13.56
CA GLU A 206 -15.21 11.26 12.93
C GLU A 206 -15.93 11.98 11.80
N TYR A 207 -16.14 11.25 10.71
CA TYR A 207 -16.84 11.72 9.51
C TYR A 207 -17.88 10.69 9.07
N ASP A 208 -18.96 11.16 8.49
CA ASP A 208 -19.87 10.29 7.73
C ASP A 208 -19.22 9.98 6.38
N ILE A 209 -19.22 8.72 5.96
CA ILE A 209 -18.78 8.36 4.62
C ILE A 209 -19.91 8.72 3.66
N ASP A 210 -19.93 9.96 3.27
CA ASP A 210 -20.88 10.48 2.31
C ASP A 210 -20.17 10.99 1.05
N LYS A 211 -20.98 11.42 0.09
CA LYS A 211 -20.47 11.96 -1.18
C LYS A 211 -19.62 13.22 -0.98
N SER A 212 -19.90 14.01 0.06
CA SER A 212 -19.19 15.26 0.33
C SER A 212 -17.77 15.02 0.84
N MET A 213 -17.60 14.10 1.80
CA MET A 213 -16.29 13.68 2.31
C MET A 213 -15.43 13.08 1.20
N LEU A 214 -16.00 12.17 0.41
CA LEU A 214 -15.27 11.49 -0.66
C LEU A 214 -14.89 12.47 -1.78
N LYS A 215 -15.77 13.43 -2.11
CA LYS A 215 -15.46 14.48 -3.08
C LYS A 215 -14.35 15.40 -2.60
N ALA A 216 -14.38 15.80 -1.33
CA ALA A 216 -13.32 16.61 -0.73
C ALA A 216 -11.95 15.88 -0.78
N LEU A 217 -11.94 14.56 -0.54
CA LEU A 217 -10.73 13.75 -0.69
C LEU A 217 -10.24 13.75 -2.14
N ALA A 218 -11.11 13.50 -3.11
CA ALA A 218 -10.73 13.50 -4.53
C ALA A 218 -10.16 14.86 -4.95
N GLU A 219 -10.86 15.95 -4.64
CA GLU A 219 -10.40 17.30 -4.94
C GLU A 219 -9.08 17.68 -4.25
N TYR A 220 -8.83 17.14 -3.06
CA TYR A 220 -7.56 17.33 -2.36
C TYR A 220 -6.42 16.62 -3.08
N LEU A 221 -6.65 15.38 -3.54
CA LEU A 221 -5.66 14.59 -4.25
C LEU A 221 -5.39 15.15 -5.65
N ASP A 222 -6.40 15.65 -6.34
CA ASP A 222 -6.27 16.28 -7.67
C ASP A 222 -5.49 17.62 -7.64
N LYS A 223 -5.43 18.28 -6.48
CA LYS A 223 -4.62 19.50 -6.29
C LYS A 223 -3.14 19.22 -6.05
N GLY A 224 -2.77 17.98 -5.89
CA GLY A 224 -1.37 17.56 -5.77
C GLY A 224 -0.58 17.85 -7.03
N THR A 225 0.72 18.01 -6.88
CA THR A 225 1.63 18.08 -8.03
C THR A 225 1.60 16.74 -8.77
N SER A 226 1.36 16.75 -10.07
CA SER A 226 1.38 15.53 -10.87
C SER A 226 2.76 14.86 -10.83
N ARG A 227 2.83 13.58 -11.16
CA ARG A 227 4.10 12.85 -11.19
C ARG A 227 5.06 13.48 -12.18
N GLU A 228 4.56 13.90 -13.34
CA GLU A 228 5.33 14.57 -14.39
C GLU A 228 5.90 15.90 -13.89
N GLU A 229 5.09 16.68 -13.18
CA GLU A 229 5.54 17.93 -12.57
C GLU A 229 6.56 17.70 -11.45
N LEU A 230 6.33 16.67 -10.60
CA LEU A 230 7.30 16.27 -9.58
C LEU A 230 8.63 15.82 -10.21
N ASP A 231 8.57 15.01 -11.27
CA ASP A 231 9.78 14.57 -11.98
C ASP A 231 10.52 15.76 -12.60
N VAL A 232 9.83 16.77 -13.10
CA VAL A 232 10.44 18.02 -13.59
C VAL A 232 11.11 18.80 -12.46
N ILE A 233 10.41 18.98 -11.34
CA ILE A 233 10.96 19.67 -10.16
C ILE A 233 12.19 18.93 -9.63
N MET A 234 12.07 17.63 -9.38
CA MET A 234 13.17 16.79 -8.87
C MET A 234 14.38 16.78 -9.82
N LYS A 235 14.12 16.78 -11.14
CA LYS A 235 15.17 16.87 -12.15
C LYS A 235 15.89 18.21 -12.07
N ALA A 236 15.17 19.31 -11.94
CA ALA A 236 15.74 20.65 -11.83
C ALA A 236 16.60 20.80 -10.56
N GLU A 237 16.07 20.38 -9.40
CA GLU A 237 16.79 20.40 -8.12
C GLU A 237 18.07 19.56 -8.18
N LEU A 238 18.00 18.37 -8.77
CA LEU A 238 19.16 17.49 -8.88
C LEU A 238 20.22 18.06 -9.82
N ILE A 239 19.82 18.69 -10.91
CA ILE A 239 20.74 19.39 -11.83
C ILE A 239 21.43 20.54 -11.11
N GLU A 240 20.72 21.34 -10.34
CA GLU A 240 21.27 22.46 -9.58
C GLU A 240 22.27 21.97 -8.52
N GLY A 241 21.89 20.95 -7.74
CA GLY A 241 22.81 20.33 -6.76
C GLY A 241 24.06 19.74 -7.40
N LEU A 242 23.96 19.06 -8.55
CA LEU A 242 25.12 18.54 -9.26
C LEU A 242 26.00 19.63 -9.84
N LYS A 243 25.43 20.73 -10.35
CA LYS A 243 26.19 21.92 -10.81
C LYS A 243 26.96 22.57 -9.67
N GLU A 244 26.33 22.69 -8.50
CA GLU A 244 26.98 23.22 -7.29
C GLU A 244 28.14 22.33 -6.83
N GLN A 245 27.92 21.01 -6.76
CA GLN A 245 28.99 20.06 -6.39
C GLN A 245 30.17 20.13 -7.35
N ILE A 246 29.93 20.17 -8.66
CA ILE A 246 30.98 20.31 -9.67
C ILE A 246 31.69 21.67 -9.51
N GLY A 247 30.96 22.76 -9.26
CA GLY A 247 31.51 24.09 -9.06
C GLY A 247 32.42 24.22 -7.83
N ASN A 248 32.07 23.50 -6.77
CA ASN A 248 32.82 23.46 -5.52
C ASN A 248 34.01 22.48 -5.54
N ASP A 249 34.08 21.58 -6.52
CA ASP A 249 35.14 20.57 -6.66
C ASP A 249 36.41 21.18 -7.30
N THR A 250 37.29 21.72 -6.46
CA THR A 250 38.59 22.28 -6.88
C THR A 250 39.50 21.22 -7.50
N SER A 251 39.31 19.94 -7.22
CA SER A 251 40.11 18.84 -7.76
C SER A 251 39.68 18.40 -9.16
N LYS A 252 38.53 18.88 -9.65
CA LYS A 252 37.91 18.55 -10.93
C LYS A 252 37.57 17.03 -11.09
N LYS A 253 37.55 16.25 -10.01
CA LYS A 253 37.23 14.83 -10.04
C LYS A 253 35.78 14.59 -10.49
N LEU A 254 34.83 15.36 -9.95
CA LEU A 254 33.41 15.23 -10.30
C LEU A 254 33.15 15.59 -11.77
N TYR A 255 33.81 16.64 -12.28
CA TYR A 255 33.73 16.95 -13.70
C TYR A 255 34.29 15.84 -14.59
N THR A 256 35.38 15.19 -14.16
CA THR A 256 35.95 14.03 -14.85
C THR A 256 34.98 12.83 -14.83
N VAL A 257 34.33 12.56 -13.71
CA VAL A 257 33.30 11.51 -13.61
C VAL A 257 32.13 11.78 -14.56
N LEU A 258 31.65 13.03 -14.61
CA LEU A 258 30.60 13.43 -15.54
C LEU A 258 31.02 13.15 -16.99
N LYS A 259 32.20 13.61 -17.40
CA LYS A 259 32.72 13.45 -18.77
C LYS A 259 32.99 12.01 -19.15
N ASN A 260 33.46 11.20 -18.22
CA ASN A 260 33.67 9.76 -18.47
C ASN A 260 32.35 8.98 -18.56
N THR A 261 31.31 9.41 -17.82
CA THR A 261 29.99 8.73 -17.85
C THR A 261 29.15 9.20 -19.05
N TYR A 262 29.20 10.50 -19.35
CA TYR A 262 28.38 11.13 -20.41
C TYR A 262 29.23 12.13 -21.21
N PRO A 263 30.15 11.68 -22.09
CA PRO A 263 31.20 12.51 -22.73
C PRO A 263 30.64 13.70 -23.52
N ASP A 264 29.54 13.51 -24.24
CA ASP A 264 28.98 14.52 -25.14
C ASP A 264 27.66 15.12 -24.68
N ARG A 265 27.25 14.82 -23.42
CA ARG A 265 25.96 15.28 -22.89
C ARG A 265 26.14 16.33 -21.80
N LYS A 266 25.16 17.23 -21.71
CA LYS A 266 25.01 18.18 -20.62
C LYS A 266 24.06 17.63 -19.57
N LEU A 267 24.18 18.07 -18.31
CA LEU A 267 23.29 17.66 -17.21
C LEU A 267 21.81 17.85 -17.57
N ASP A 268 21.47 18.96 -18.22
CA ASP A 268 20.11 19.30 -18.59
C ASP A 268 19.48 18.31 -19.62
N THR A 269 20.32 17.57 -20.35
CA THR A 269 19.87 16.59 -21.35
C THR A 269 19.74 15.16 -20.79
N LEU A 270 20.16 14.96 -19.53
CA LEU A 270 20.05 13.65 -18.88
C LEU A 270 18.64 13.43 -18.34
N THR A 271 18.22 12.16 -18.32
CA THR A 271 16.97 11.75 -17.66
C THR A 271 17.14 11.80 -16.14
N LEU A 272 16.03 11.80 -15.40
CA LEU A 272 16.06 11.77 -13.92
C LEU A 272 16.80 10.54 -13.38
N ALA A 273 16.65 9.38 -14.03
CA ALA A 273 17.35 8.15 -13.64
C ALA A 273 18.87 8.26 -13.87
N GLU A 274 19.29 8.82 -15.00
CA GLU A 274 20.71 9.07 -15.28
C GLU A 274 21.35 10.06 -14.30
N LEU A 275 20.62 11.13 -13.93
CA LEU A 275 21.08 12.10 -12.95
C LEU A 275 21.23 11.50 -11.55
N ARG A 276 20.28 10.64 -11.12
CA ARG A 276 20.38 9.88 -9.86
C ARG A 276 21.59 8.96 -9.85
N GLY A 277 21.84 8.25 -10.96
CA GLY A 277 23.01 7.40 -11.11
C GLY A 277 24.32 8.19 -11.07
N LEU A 278 24.36 9.39 -11.67
CA LEU A 278 25.52 10.28 -11.61
C LEU A 278 25.75 10.82 -10.20
N ASN A 279 24.69 11.22 -9.48
CA ASN A 279 24.79 11.69 -8.10
C ASN A 279 25.34 10.60 -7.16
N ALA A 280 24.91 9.35 -7.33
CA ALA A 280 25.46 8.22 -6.57
C ALA A 280 26.97 8.08 -6.79
N LYS A 281 27.45 8.15 -8.03
CA LYS A 281 28.89 8.13 -8.36
C LYS A 281 29.65 9.32 -7.79
N PHE A 282 29.02 10.48 -7.71
CA PHE A 282 29.65 11.67 -7.09
C PHE A 282 29.86 11.44 -5.59
N ILE A 283 28.88 10.86 -4.90
CA ILE A 283 28.99 10.52 -3.47
C ILE A 283 30.15 9.53 -3.23
N GLU A 284 30.31 8.51 -4.08
CA GLU A 284 31.39 7.54 -3.98
C GLU A 284 32.80 8.15 -4.18
N VAL A 285 32.90 9.19 -4.98
CA VAL A 285 34.20 9.86 -5.27
C VAL A 285 34.60 10.87 -4.21
N VAL A 286 33.64 11.40 -3.45
CA VAL A 286 33.84 12.39 -2.39
C VAL A 286 34.10 11.75 -1.03
N GLN A 287 33.65 10.51 -0.81
CA GLN A 287 33.98 9.69 0.36
C GLN A 287 35.37 9.09 0.23
#